data_b1fe4d67bbdc8d680e260c78ce11aa3f
#
_entry.id   b1fe4d67bbdc8d680e260c78ce11aa3f
#
_cell.length_a   1.000
_cell.length_b   1.000
_cell.length_c   1.000
_cell.angle_alpha   90.00
_cell.angle_beta   90.00
_cell.angle_gamma   90.00
#
_symmetry.space_group_name_H-M   'P 1'
#
loop_
_entity.id
_entity.type
_entity.pdbx_description
1 polymer ?
#
loop_
_entity_poly.entity_id
_entity_poly.type
_entity_poly.pdbx_seq_one_letter_code
_entity_poly.pdbx_strand_id
1 'polypeptide(L)'
;MGQRASNTTPVIFKNVRVPKENLLAGEGEGFKKAMAALDITRPMIAVGSVGIARTALELATQYAKKRVQFGVPIAQHQAVQFMLADMAKDIEAARLLVWKAAWLADQGIRNSKEAAMAKAFAADVAMQVTANAVQIYGGMGYTKWHPVEKLMRDAKVIQIYEGTAQIMRLVIARQLLLETERTLY
;
A
#
# COMPACT_ATOMS: atom_id res chain seq x y z
N MET A 1 10.36 13.31 0.06
CA MET A 1 10.75 12.25 -0.89
C MET A 1 9.69 12.10 -1.97
N GLY A 2 8.62 11.37 -1.79
CA GLY A 2 7.46 11.29 -2.67
C GLY A 2 6.25 12.03 -2.11
N GLN A 3 5.09 11.87 -2.80
CA GLN A 3 3.81 12.51 -2.44
C GLN A 3 3.92 14.00 -2.09
N ARG A 4 4.69 14.74 -2.89
CA ARG A 4 5.08 16.13 -2.59
C ARG A 4 3.91 17.12 -2.57
N ALA A 5 2.78 16.76 -3.15
CA ALA A 5 1.57 17.58 -3.09
C ALA A 5 0.80 17.41 -1.76
N SER A 6 1.16 16.44 -0.93
CA SER A 6 0.59 16.21 0.40
C SER A 6 1.53 16.75 1.47
N ASN A 7 1.13 17.82 2.14
CA ASN A 7 1.89 18.39 3.25
C ASN A 7 1.82 17.48 4.48
N THR A 8 2.98 17.20 5.07
CA THR A 8 3.09 16.50 6.33
C THR A 8 3.74 17.44 7.34
N THR A 9 2.92 18.07 8.16
CA THR A 9 3.34 19.12 9.10
C THR A 9 2.67 18.92 10.46
N PRO A 10 3.26 19.44 11.55
CA PRO A 10 2.55 19.55 12.82
C PRO A 10 1.29 20.40 12.69
N VAL A 11 0.21 19.97 13.34
CA VAL A 11 -1.01 20.77 13.48
C VAL A 11 -1.07 21.29 14.90
N ILE A 12 -1.12 22.61 15.06
CA ILE A 12 -1.09 23.28 16.38
C ILE A 12 -2.45 23.88 16.66
N PHE A 13 -3.08 23.42 17.74
CA PHE A 13 -4.32 23.98 18.25
C PHE A 13 -4.01 24.96 19.39
N LYS A 14 -4.41 26.23 19.25
CA LYS A 14 -4.21 27.24 20.28
C LYS A 14 -5.53 27.93 20.59
N ASN A 15 -6.09 27.65 21.77
CA ASN A 15 -7.37 28.19 22.24
C ASN A 15 -8.52 28.06 21.25
N VAL A 16 -8.57 26.94 20.52
CA VAL A 16 -9.65 26.66 19.55
C VAL A 16 -10.91 26.27 20.32
N ARG A 17 -12.01 27.01 20.14
CA ARG A 17 -13.32 26.65 20.66
C ARG A 17 -14.01 25.71 19.70
N VAL A 18 -14.44 24.55 20.23
CA VAL A 18 -15.16 23.55 19.46
C VAL A 18 -16.54 23.37 20.09
N PRO A 19 -17.64 23.44 19.31
CA PRO A 19 -18.99 23.19 19.80
C PRO A 19 -19.10 21.76 20.36
N LYS A 20 -19.91 21.60 21.42
CA LYS A 20 -20.07 20.30 22.10
C LYS A 20 -20.65 19.22 21.21
N GLU A 21 -21.49 19.59 20.26
CA GLU A 21 -22.08 18.70 19.25
C GLU A 21 -21.03 18.10 18.27
N ASN A 22 -19.83 18.68 18.18
CA ASN A 22 -18.73 18.14 17.39
C ASN A 22 -17.93 17.04 18.13
N LEU A 23 -18.34 16.68 19.35
CA LEU A 23 -17.75 15.57 20.08
C LEU A 23 -18.18 14.25 19.42
N LEU A 24 -17.23 13.52 18.82
CA LEU A 24 -17.50 12.29 18.05
C LEU A 24 -17.89 11.08 18.92
N ALA A 25 -17.54 11.11 20.21
CA ALA A 25 -17.81 10.03 21.16
C ALA A 25 -17.75 10.57 22.60
N GLY A 26 -18.00 9.73 23.60
CA GLY A 26 -17.81 10.09 25.00
C GLY A 26 -16.36 10.50 25.32
N GLU A 27 -16.17 11.29 26.38
CA GLU A 27 -14.86 11.65 26.86
C GLU A 27 -14.03 10.39 27.19
N GLY A 28 -12.76 10.35 26.77
CA GLY A 28 -11.86 9.19 26.93
C GLY A 28 -12.00 8.12 25.83
N GLU A 29 -13.00 8.17 24.94
CA GLU A 29 -13.19 7.17 23.88
C GLU A 29 -12.47 7.48 22.56
N GLY A 30 -11.82 8.62 22.43
CA GLY A 30 -11.20 9.10 21.19
C GLY A 30 -10.21 8.11 20.57
N PHE A 31 -9.38 7.47 21.39
CA PHE A 31 -8.43 6.45 20.90
C PHE A 31 -9.14 5.26 20.25
N LYS A 32 -10.20 4.73 20.89
CA LYS A 32 -10.99 3.61 20.36
C LYS A 32 -11.64 3.96 19.03
N LYS A 33 -12.19 5.18 18.91
CA LYS A 33 -12.77 5.67 17.66
C LYS A 33 -11.73 5.85 16.55
N ALA A 34 -10.57 6.40 16.88
CA ALA A 34 -9.46 6.52 15.92
C ALA A 34 -9.01 5.15 15.40
N MET A 35 -8.87 4.14 16.26
CA MET A 35 -8.51 2.78 15.83
C MET A 35 -9.57 2.15 14.92
N ALA A 36 -10.85 2.35 15.22
CA ALA A 36 -11.95 1.87 14.37
C ALA A 36 -11.95 2.57 12.99
N ALA A 37 -11.67 3.86 12.93
CA ALA A 37 -11.51 4.59 11.67
C ALA A 37 -10.37 4.02 10.81
N LEU A 38 -9.23 3.67 11.43
CA LEU A 38 -8.11 3.08 10.72
C LEU A 38 -8.43 1.70 10.10
N ASP A 39 -9.33 0.92 10.68
CA ASP A 39 -9.75 -0.36 10.09
C ASP A 39 -10.52 -0.16 8.76
N ILE A 40 -11.13 1.02 8.58
CA ILE A 40 -11.82 1.43 7.35
C ILE A 40 -10.83 2.06 6.36
N THR A 41 -9.92 2.92 6.83
CA THR A 41 -9.04 3.69 5.94
C THR A 41 -7.85 2.86 5.42
N ARG A 42 -7.38 1.85 6.13
CA ARG A 42 -6.27 0.98 5.70
C ARG A 42 -6.51 0.27 4.36
N PRO A 43 -7.68 -0.33 4.07
CA PRO A 43 -7.96 -0.86 2.74
C PRO A 43 -7.93 0.21 1.64
N MET A 44 -8.35 1.45 1.93
CA MET A 44 -8.28 2.57 0.98
C MET A 44 -6.84 2.95 0.63
N ILE A 45 -5.95 2.95 1.62
CA ILE A 45 -4.52 3.17 1.39
C ILE A 45 -3.89 1.97 0.65
N ALA A 46 -4.31 0.76 0.98
CA ALA A 46 -3.84 -0.45 0.31
C ALA A 46 -4.21 -0.47 -1.18
N VAL A 47 -5.43 -0.03 -1.56
CA VAL A 47 -5.81 0.05 -2.97
C VAL A 47 -5.01 1.10 -3.73
N GLY A 48 -4.63 2.20 -3.07
CA GLY A 48 -3.69 3.18 -3.64
C GLY A 48 -2.33 2.56 -3.98
N SER A 49 -1.83 1.66 -3.11
CA SER A 49 -0.61 0.89 -3.38
C SER A 49 -0.74 0.00 -4.63
N VAL A 50 -1.86 -0.70 -4.76
CA VAL A 50 -2.17 -1.54 -5.94
C VAL A 50 -2.21 -0.67 -7.21
N GLY A 51 -2.79 0.53 -7.15
CA GLY A 51 -2.82 1.48 -8.27
C GLY A 51 -1.43 1.93 -8.71
N ILE A 52 -0.57 2.29 -7.77
CA ILE A 52 0.82 2.68 -8.04
C ILE A 52 1.60 1.50 -8.67
N ALA A 53 1.48 0.30 -8.09
CA ALA A 53 2.16 -0.88 -8.57
C ALA A 53 1.70 -1.27 -9.99
N ARG A 54 0.38 -1.23 -10.26
CA ARG A 54 -0.19 -1.49 -11.58
C ARG A 54 0.36 -0.52 -12.63
N THR A 55 0.36 0.77 -12.33
CA THR A 55 0.90 1.79 -13.24
C THR A 55 2.38 1.55 -13.53
N ALA A 56 3.17 1.19 -12.51
CA ALA A 56 4.58 0.88 -12.69
C ALA A 56 4.81 -0.35 -13.58
N LEU A 57 4.00 -1.41 -13.41
CA LEU A 57 4.04 -2.61 -14.26
C LEU A 57 3.67 -2.30 -15.71
N GLU A 58 2.59 -1.53 -15.94
CA GLU A 58 2.15 -1.13 -17.28
C GLU A 58 3.24 -0.36 -18.03
N LEU A 59 3.85 0.62 -17.36
CA LEU A 59 4.96 1.41 -17.91
C LEU A 59 6.19 0.55 -18.20
N ALA A 60 6.59 -0.31 -17.25
CA ALA A 60 7.73 -1.20 -17.42
C ALA A 60 7.52 -2.17 -18.58
N THR A 61 6.31 -2.73 -18.72
CA THR A 61 5.95 -3.63 -19.83
C THR A 61 6.01 -2.91 -21.18
N GLN A 62 5.47 -1.70 -21.27
CA GLN A 62 5.53 -0.91 -22.50
C GLN A 62 6.97 -0.55 -22.90
N TYR A 63 7.79 -0.18 -21.91
CA TYR A 63 9.19 0.12 -22.15
C TYR A 63 9.97 -1.13 -22.61
N ALA A 64 9.78 -2.25 -21.94
CA ALA A 64 10.45 -3.51 -22.25
C ALA A 64 10.16 -3.99 -23.69
N LYS A 65 8.95 -3.75 -24.22
CA LYS A 65 8.57 -4.06 -25.60
C LYS A 65 9.28 -3.18 -26.65
N LYS A 66 9.71 -1.98 -26.28
CA LYS A 66 10.28 -0.99 -27.20
C LYS A 66 11.82 -0.91 -27.12
N ARG A 67 12.38 -1.09 -25.93
CA ARG A 67 13.83 -0.99 -25.70
C ARG A 67 14.54 -2.19 -26.27
N VAL A 68 15.49 -1.97 -27.16
CA VAL A 68 16.30 -3.02 -27.76
C VAL A 68 17.69 -3.06 -27.11
N GLN A 69 18.12 -4.23 -26.69
CA GLN A 69 19.49 -4.55 -26.29
C GLN A 69 19.82 -5.97 -26.71
N PHE A 70 21.11 -6.21 -27.05
CA PHE A 70 21.57 -7.49 -27.58
C PHE A 70 20.79 -7.95 -28.82
N GLY A 71 20.37 -7.00 -29.66
CA GLY A 71 19.69 -7.25 -30.93
C GLY A 71 18.19 -7.52 -30.86
N VAL A 72 17.58 -7.58 -29.66
CA VAL A 72 16.14 -7.86 -29.46
C VAL A 72 15.52 -6.92 -28.43
N PRO A 73 14.19 -6.73 -28.46
CA PRO A 73 13.48 -6.07 -27.34
C PRO A 73 13.80 -6.74 -26.01
N ILE A 74 14.03 -5.93 -24.97
CA ILE A 74 14.41 -6.49 -23.66
C ILE A 74 13.31 -7.38 -23.06
N ALA A 75 12.06 -7.24 -23.50
CA ALA A 75 10.97 -8.14 -23.15
C ALA A 75 11.19 -9.61 -23.57
N GLN A 76 12.13 -9.88 -24.47
CA GLN A 76 12.49 -11.24 -24.91
C GLN A 76 13.55 -11.91 -24.00
N HIS A 77 14.17 -11.13 -23.11
CA HIS A 77 15.11 -11.70 -22.13
C HIS A 77 14.36 -12.32 -20.96
N GLN A 78 14.65 -13.58 -20.67
CA GLN A 78 13.96 -14.37 -19.63
C GLN A 78 13.97 -13.67 -18.25
N ALA A 79 15.08 -13.05 -17.86
CA ALA A 79 15.17 -12.33 -16.60
C ALA A 79 14.16 -11.18 -16.51
N VAL A 80 13.94 -10.42 -17.60
CA VAL A 80 12.94 -9.36 -17.66
C VAL A 80 11.52 -9.94 -17.62
N GLN A 81 11.28 -11.06 -18.31
CA GLN A 81 9.98 -11.76 -18.27
C GLN A 81 9.62 -12.22 -16.86
N PHE A 82 10.59 -12.78 -16.12
CA PHE A 82 10.36 -13.18 -14.73
C PHE A 82 10.03 -11.99 -13.84
N MET A 83 10.75 -10.88 -13.98
CA MET A 83 10.41 -9.66 -13.23
C MET A 83 8.97 -9.20 -13.50
N LEU A 84 8.57 -9.14 -14.77
CA LEU A 84 7.20 -8.70 -15.14
C LEU A 84 6.14 -9.68 -14.64
N ALA A 85 6.38 -10.99 -14.70
CA ALA A 85 5.49 -12.02 -14.21
C ALA A 85 5.30 -11.95 -12.68
N ASP A 86 6.39 -11.80 -11.93
CA ASP A 86 6.34 -11.65 -10.48
C ASP A 86 5.62 -10.37 -10.07
N MET A 87 5.90 -9.25 -10.74
CA MET A 87 5.17 -7.99 -10.52
C MET A 87 3.66 -8.18 -10.73
N ALA A 88 3.24 -8.84 -11.81
CA ALA A 88 1.83 -9.06 -12.12
C ALA A 88 1.14 -9.93 -11.08
N LYS A 89 1.75 -11.06 -10.72
CA LYS A 89 1.27 -12.01 -9.70
C LYS A 89 1.08 -11.32 -8.34
N ASP A 90 2.08 -10.58 -7.89
CA ASP A 90 2.06 -9.96 -6.57
C ASP A 90 1.04 -8.80 -6.50
N ILE A 91 0.85 -8.05 -7.59
CA ILE A 91 -0.21 -7.03 -7.69
C ILE A 91 -1.58 -7.68 -7.56
N GLU A 92 -1.82 -8.80 -8.23
CA GLU A 92 -3.11 -9.49 -8.16
C GLU A 92 -3.39 -10.05 -6.77
N ALA A 93 -2.39 -10.65 -6.13
CA ALA A 93 -2.51 -11.10 -4.75
C ALA A 93 -2.82 -9.93 -3.78
N ALA A 94 -2.15 -8.79 -3.95
CA ALA A 94 -2.44 -7.58 -3.18
C ALA A 94 -3.88 -7.08 -3.38
N ARG A 95 -4.35 -7.06 -4.64
CA ARG A 95 -5.72 -6.66 -4.98
C ARG A 95 -6.77 -7.52 -4.31
N LEU A 96 -6.59 -8.84 -4.33
CA LEU A 96 -7.52 -9.79 -3.71
C LEU A 96 -7.58 -9.62 -2.19
N LEU A 97 -6.45 -9.34 -1.53
CA LEU A 97 -6.44 -9.03 -0.10
C LEU A 97 -7.20 -7.73 0.21
N VAL A 98 -7.04 -6.70 -0.62
CA VAL A 98 -7.78 -5.44 -0.47
C VAL A 98 -9.27 -5.66 -0.64
N TRP A 99 -9.68 -6.39 -1.68
CA TRP A 99 -11.09 -6.69 -1.92
C TRP A 99 -11.71 -7.49 -0.79
N LYS A 100 -11.00 -8.48 -0.25
CA LYS A 100 -11.47 -9.24 0.93
C LYS A 100 -11.70 -8.32 2.12
N ALA A 101 -10.75 -7.43 2.42
CA ALA A 101 -10.88 -6.50 3.54
C ALA A 101 -12.04 -5.52 3.36
N ALA A 102 -12.24 -5.00 2.14
CA ALA A 102 -13.35 -4.10 1.80
C ALA A 102 -14.70 -4.83 1.89
N TRP A 103 -14.80 -6.03 1.32
CA TRP A 103 -16.02 -6.84 1.36
C TRP A 103 -16.46 -7.15 2.79
N LEU A 104 -15.54 -7.50 3.69
CA LEU A 104 -15.87 -7.72 5.10
C LEU A 104 -16.43 -6.45 5.77
N ALA A 105 -15.85 -5.28 5.47
CA ALA A 105 -16.36 -4.00 5.95
C ALA A 105 -17.80 -3.74 5.46
N ASP A 106 -18.08 -3.99 4.17
CA ASP A 106 -19.42 -3.84 3.57
C ASP A 106 -20.46 -4.76 4.22
N GLN A 107 -20.04 -5.95 4.70
CA GLN A 107 -20.90 -6.87 5.45
C GLN A 107 -21.05 -6.50 6.93
N GLY A 108 -20.45 -5.41 7.40
CA GLY A 108 -20.43 -5.03 8.82
C GLY A 108 -19.61 -5.98 9.69
N ILE A 109 -18.78 -6.85 9.09
CA ILE A 109 -17.91 -7.79 9.78
C ILE A 109 -16.59 -7.09 10.13
N ARG A 110 -16.14 -7.26 11.36
CA ARG A 110 -14.86 -6.71 11.80
C ARG A 110 -13.71 -7.25 10.97
N ASN A 111 -12.96 -6.37 10.33
CA ASN A 111 -11.92 -6.69 9.36
C ASN A 111 -10.50 -6.26 9.78
N SER A 112 -10.25 -6.01 11.07
CA SER A 112 -8.96 -5.45 11.55
C SER A 112 -7.74 -6.27 11.10
N LYS A 113 -7.85 -7.61 11.08
CA LYS A 113 -6.79 -8.51 10.62
C LYS A 113 -6.58 -8.40 9.11
N GLU A 114 -7.66 -8.51 8.36
CA GLU A 114 -7.63 -8.47 6.89
C GLU A 114 -7.21 -7.09 6.36
N ALA A 115 -7.65 -6.01 6.99
CA ALA A 115 -7.21 -4.65 6.69
C ALA A 115 -5.71 -4.48 6.94
N ALA A 116 -5.19 -5.04 8.05
CA ALA A 116 -3.76 -5.02 8.34
C ALA A 116 -2.94 -5.87 7.35
N MET A 117 -3.45 -7.07 6.97
CA MET A 117 -2.84 -7.92 5.94
C MET A 117 -2.78 -7.22 4.59
N ALA A 118 -3.91 -6.66 4.14
CA ALA A 118 -4.01 -5.95 2.87
C ALA A 118 -3.03 -4.77 2.83
N LYS A 119 -2.99 -3.95 3.88
CA LYS A 119 -2.12 -2.77 3.95
C LYS A 119 -0.65 -3.15 3.98
N ALA A 120 -0.25 -4.11 4.79
CA ALA A 120 1.15 -4.54 4.87
C ALA A 120 1.63 -5.13 3.54
N PHE A 121 0.87 -6.07 2.98
CA PHE A 121 1.25 -6.76 1.76
C PHE A 121 1.26 -5.81 0.55
N ALA A 122 0.19 -5.03 0.35
CA ALA A 122 0.11 -4.11 -0.79
C ALA A 122 1.20 -3.02 -0.75
N ALA A 123 1.57 -2.52 0.44
CA ALA A 123 2.65 -1.54 0.58
C ALA A 123 4.03 -2.13 0.23
N ASP A 124 4.30 -3.37 0.67
CA ASP A 124 5.55 -4.07 0.35
C ASP A 124 5.62 -4.40 -1.15
N VAL A 125 4.52 -4.88 -1.74
CA VAL A 125 4.41 -5.13 -3.19
C VAL A 125 4.62 -3.85 -4.00
N ALA A 126 3.99 -2.74 -3.63
CA ALA A 126 4.15 -1.47 -4.34
C ALA A 126 5.62 -1.01 -4.35
N MET A 127 6.33 -1.17 -3.23
CA MET A 127 7.74 -0.81 -3.15
C MET A 127 8.60 -1.73 -4.04
N GLN A 128 8.36 -3.04 -4.00
CA GLN A 128 9.10 -4.01 -4.81
C GLN A 128 8.84 -3.81 -6.31
N VAL A 129 7.58 -3.65 -6.70
CA VAL A 129 7.18 -3.48 -8.11
C VAL A 129 7.72 -2.18 -8.69
N THR A 130 7.65 -1.07 -7.94
CA THR A 130 8.17 0.21 -8.41
C THR A 130 9.69 0.21 -8.51
N ALA A 131 10.40 -0.46 -7.60
CA ALA A 131 11.85 -0.65 -7.69
C ALA A 131 12.21 -1.50 -8.93
N ASN A 132 11.48 -2.59 -9.19
CA ASN A 132 11.67 -3.42 -10.38
C ASN A 132 11.37 -2.64 -11.68
N ALA A 133 10.36 -1.76 -11.68
CA ALA A 133 10.09 -0.91 -12.83
C ALA A 133 11.27 0.03 -13.14
N VAL A 134 11.83 0.69 -12.11
CA VAL A 134 13.05 1.50 -12.27
C VAL A 134 14.21 0.64 -12.82
N GLN A 135 14.38 -0.59 -12.32
CA GLN A 135 15.41 -1.50 -12.79
C GLN A 135 15.24 -1.89 -14.27
N ILE A 136 14.01 -2.18 -14.72
CA ILE A 136 13.69 -2.50 -16.12
C ILE A 136 14.00 -1.30 -17.03
N TYR A 137 13.74 -0.08 -16.59
CA TYR A 137 14.08 1.14 -17.31
C TYR A 137 15.59 1.45 -17.32
N GLY A 138 16.35 0.86 -16.38
CA GLY A 138 17.78 1.12 -16.24
C GLY A 138 18.06 2.60 -15.94
N GLY A 139 19.12 3.15 -16.55
CA GLY A 139 19.49 4.56 -16.35
C GLY A 139 18.37 5.56 -16.66
N MET A 140 17.52 5.25 -17.62
CA MET A 140 16.33 6.09 -17.94
C MET A 140 15.33 6.13 -16.80
N GLY A 141 15.14 5.03 -16.07
CA GLY A 141 14.26 4.97 -14.90
C GLY A 141 14.77 5.76 -13.69
N TYR A 142 16.06 6.06 -13.65
CA TYR A 142 16.67 6.88 -12.59
C TYR A 142 16.54 8.38 -12.84
N THR A 143 16.15 8.79 -14.04
CA THR A 143 15.95 10.19 -14.42
C THR A 143 14.50 10.62 -14.22
N LYS A 144 14.27 11.93 -14.10
CA LYS A 144 12.91 12.51 -14.02
C LYS A 144 12.15 12.51 -15.36
N TRP A 145 12.73 12.00 -16.44
CA TRP A 145 12.09 11.94 -17.75
C TRP A 145 10.99 10.86 -17.83
N HIS A 146 11.05 9.89 -16.93
CA HIS A 146 10.06 8.83 -16.83
C HIS A 146 9.44 8.77 -15.44
N PRO A 147 8.13 8.51 -15.33
CA PRO A 147 7.42 8.60 -14.05
C PRO A 147 7.75 7.45 -13.06
N VAL A 148 8.49 6.42 -13.46
CA VAL A 148 8.78 5.25 -12.62
C VAL A 148 9.58 5.62 -11.37
N GLU A 149 10.51 6.60 -11.44
CA GLU A 149 11.25 7.10 -10.28
C GLU A 149 10.32 7.78 -9.26
N LYS A 150 9.32 8.52 -9.78
CA LYS A 150 8.31 9.17 -8.94
C LYS A 150 7.42 8.13 -8.25
N LEU A 151 6.97 7.12 -8.98
CA LEU A 151 6.14 6.04 -8.42
C LEU A 151 6.87 5.32 -7.28
N MET A 152 8.16 5.07 -7.41
CA MET A 152 8.98 4.47 -6.35
C MET A 152 9.08 5.37 -5.11
N ARG A 153 9.30 6.68 -5.30
CA ARG A 153 9.35 7.63 -4.19
C ARG A 153 8.00 7.77 -3.49
N ASP A 154 6.91 7.76 -4.27
CA ASP A 154 5.54 7.87 -3.74
C ASP A 154 5.10 6.61 -3.01
N ALA A 155 5.53 5.42 -3.46
CA ALA A 155 5.23 4.14 -2.83
C ALA A 155 5.83 4.04 -1.42
N LYS A 156 7.01 4.63 -1.17
CA LYS A 156 7.74 4.43 0.08
C LYS A 156 6.96 4.86 1.32
N VAL A 157 6.23 5.96 1.28
CA VAL A 157 5.50 6.46 2.45
C VAL A 157 4.37 5.52 2.88
N ILE A 158 3.85 4.70 1.96
CA ILE A 158 2.77 3.77 2.26
C ILE A 158 3.21 2.67 3.23
N GLN A 159 4.48 2.31 3.27
CA GLN A 159 5.02 1.41 4.29
C GLN A 159 5.08 2.05 5.69
N ILE A 160 4.92 3.38 5.80
CA ILE A 160 5.19 4.16 7.01
C ILE A 160 3.89 4.67 7.64
N TYR A 161 3.06 5.39 6.89
CA TYR A 161 1.85 6.01 7.43
C TYR A 161 0.68 5.02 7.55
N GLU A 162 -0.41 5.42 8.20
CA GLU A 162 -1.60 4.56 8.50
C GLU A 162 -1.24 3.30 9.29
N GLY A 163 -0.17 3.39 10.04
CA GLY A 163 0.49 2.29 10.74
C GLY A 163 1.60 1.66 9.90
N THR A 164 2.81 1.61 10.45
CA THR A 164 3.95 1.04 9.73
C THR A 164 3.71 -0.43 9.36
N ALA A 165 4.41 -0.93 8.34
CA ALA A 165 4.35 -2.35 7.97
C ALA A 165 4.68 -3.28 9.16
N GLN A 166 5.52 -2.82 10.10
CA GLN A 166 5.84 -3.53 11.34
C GLN A 166 4.64 -3.55 12.30
N ILE A 167 3.97 -2.41 12.51
CA ILE A 167 2.76 -2.33 13.33
C ILE A 167 1.64 -3.21 12.75
N MET A 168 1.49 -3.25 11.41
CA MET A 168 0.52 -4.16 10.80
C MET A 168 0.78 -5.63 11.14
N ARG A 169 2.05 -6.04 11.14
CA ARG A 169 2.44 -7.41 11.55
C ARG A 169 2.09 -7.71 13.01
N LEU A 170 2.25 -6.73 13.92
CA LEU A 170 1.79 -6.87 15.31
C LEU A 170 0.26 -7.00 15.41
N VAL A 171 -0.50 -6.21 14.64
CA VAL A 171 -1.97 -6.32 14.59
C VAL A 171 -2.39 -7.71 14.10
N ILE A 172 -1.79 -8.21 13.02
CA ILE A 172 -2.07 -9.54 12.45
C ILE A 172 -1.79 -10.62 13.49
N ALA A 173 -0.60 -10.62 14.08
CA ALA A 173 -0.18 -11.63 15.06
C ALA A 173 -1.11 -11.64 16.27
N ARG A 174 -1.47 -10.46 16.81
CA ARG A 174 -2.40 -10.35 17.94
C ARG A 174 -3.78 -10.95 17.63
N GLN A 175 -4.31 -10.70 16.43
CA GLN A 175 -5.61 -11.27 16.06
C GLN A 175 -5.54 -12.79 15.89
N LEU A 176 -4.48 -13.31 15.29
CA LEU A 176 -4.26 -14.76 15.15
C LEU A 176 -4.21 -15.46 16.51
N LEU A 177 -3.47 -14.91 17.47
CA LEU A 177 -3.37 -15.48 18.82
C LEU A 177 -4.73 -15.49 19.53
N LEU A 178 -5.51 -14.42 19.42
CA LEU A 178 -6.88 -14.35 19.99
C LEU A 178 -7.86 -15.32 19.32
N GLU A 179 -7.72 -15.58 18.02
CA GLU A 179 -8.56 -16.55 17.30
C GLU A 179 -8.25 -17.98 17.73
N THR A 180 -6.97 -18.33 17.91
CA THR A 180 -6.54 -19.67 18.33
C THR A 180 -7.02 -19.99 19.74
N GLU A 181 -7.02 -19.03 20.65
CA GLU A 181 -7.57 -19.23 22.00
C GLU A 181 -9.08 -19.55 22.00
N ARG A 182 -9.85 -18.98 21.04
CA ARG A 182 -11.30 -19.25 20.92
C ARG A 182 -11.64 -20.58 20.29
N THR A 183 -10.72 -21.20 19.58
CA THR A 183 -10.93 -22.49 18.89
C THR A 183 -10.58 -23.70 19.77
N LEU A 184 -9.85 -23.49 20.86
CA LEU A 184 -9.41 -24.56 21.78
C LEU A 184 -10.35 -24.78 22.97
N TYR A 185 -11.44 -24.01 23.08
CA TYR A 185 -12.52 -24.12 24.05
C TYR A 185 -13.89 -24.09 23.37
#